data_a81326d53b7e2f543f94c6673e63961e
#
_entry.id   a81326d53b7e2f543f94c6673e63961e
#
_cell.length_a   1.000
_cell.length_b   1.000
_cell.length_c   1.000
_cell.angle_alpha   90.00
_cell.angle_beta   90.00
_cell.angle_gamma   90.00
#
_symmetry.space_group_name_H-M   'P 1'
#
loop_
_entity.id
_entity.type
_entity.pdbx_description
1 polymer ?
#
loop_
_entity_poly.entity_id
_entity_poly.type
_entity_poly.pdbx_seq_one_letter_code
_entity_poly.pdbx_strand_id
1 'polypeptide(L)'
;VASMIGSAGERRTYIVVKGFSRNNLRLALENIISETGKLRREMEQAKHDFSAYVGSAALSREQMKAYEEVRDKYFKISSRIKELGEERKAMAGYLRSHGEGEVSVLKKGFPNTRLEIKGIVKEISEPVLRTVFFVQDGEIKEI
;
A
#
# COMPACT_ATOMS: atom_id res chain seq x y z
N VAL A 1 -2.60 -14.84 -2.53
CA VAL A 1 -3.79 -15.69 -2.79
C VAL A 1 -3.43 -16.69 -3.89
N ALA A 2 -3.64 -17.96 -3.66
CA ALA A 2 -3.40 -19.04 -4.62
C ALA A 2 -4.64 -19.92 -4.75
N SER A 3 -4.89 -20.43 -5.97
CA SER A 3 -5.96 -21.41 -6.18
C SER A 3 -5.63 -22.75 -5.52
N MET A 4 -4.41 -23.24 -5.74
CA MET A 4 -3.85 -24.44 -5.11
C MET A 4 -2.42 -24.16 -4.70
N ILE A 5 -1.96 -24.84 -3.65
CA ILE A 5 -0.57 -24.81 -3.20
C ILE A 5 -0.05 -26.24 -3.02
N GLY A 6 1.22 -26.45 -3.38
CA GLY A 6 1.83 -27.76 -3.37
C GLY A 6 1.46 -28.62 -4.58
N SER A 7 1.85 -29.87 -4.54
CA SER A 7 1.58 -30.87 -5.56
C SER A 7 1.15 -32.19 -4.93
N ALA A 8 0.39 -33.00 -5.67
CA ALA A 8 -0.04 -34.33 -5.21
C ALA A 8 1.10 -35.38 -5.17
N GLY A 9 2.32 -35.02 -5.60
CA GLY A 9 3.48 -35.92 -5.61
C GLY A 9 4.41 -35.73 -4.41
N GLU A 10 5.52 -36.44 -4.38
CA GLU A 10 6.53 -36.43 -3.29
C GLU A 10 7.37 -35.12 -3.25
N ARG A 11 7.17 -34.18 -4.19
CA ARG A 11 7.94 -32.93 -4.24
C ARG A 11 7.54 -31.99 -3.10
N ARG A 12 8.53 -31.55 -2.34
CA ARG A 12 8.35 -30.51 -1.34
C ARG A 12 8.10 -29.16 -2.01
N THR A 13 7.11 -28.43 -1.53
CA THR A 13 6.79 -27.08 -1.97
C THR A 13 7.12 -26.09 -0.85
N TYR A 14 7.78 -24.99 -1.20
CA TYR A 14 8.11 -23.93 -0.25
C TYR A 14 7.43 -22.65 -0.67
N ILE A 15 6.75 -22.02 0.28
CA ILE A 15 6.09 -20.73 0.09
C ILE A 15 6.61 -19.78 1.17
N VAL A 16 7.22 -18.67 0.74
CA VAL A 16 7.78 -17.67 1.65
C VAL A 16 7.04 -16.35 1.46
N VAL A 17 6.52 -15.81 2.56
CA VAL A 17 5.87 -14.49 2.62
C VAL A 17 6.63 -13.65 3.63
N LYS A 18 7.22 -12.53 3.18
CA LYS A 18 7.98 -11.63 4.06
C LYS A 18 7.12 -11.02 5.17
N GLY A 19 5.83 -10.83 4.89
CA GLY A 19 4.92 -10.16 5.82
C GLY A 19 5.21 -8.66 5.98
N PHE A 20 4.54 -8.03 6.94
CA PHE A 20 4.71 -6.62 7.26
C PHE A 20 4.46 -6.36 8.75
N SER A 21 4.84 -5.20 9.26
CA SER A 21 4.49 -4.74 10.61
C SER A 21 3.25 -3.85 10.54
N ARG A 22 2.17 -4.27 11.19
CA ARG A 22 0.94 -3.46 11.25
C ARG A 22 1.15 -2.10 11.92
N ASN A 23 1.99 -2.05 12.94
CA ASN A 23 2.29 -0.79 13.62
C ASN A 23 3.06 0.18 12.71
N ASN A 24 4.09 -0.31 12.01
CA ASN A 24 4.84 0.52 11.06
C ASN A 24 3.94 1.00 9.91
N LEU A 25 3.03 0.14 9.45
CA LEU A 25 2.08 0.47 8.39
C LEU A 25 1.07 1.54 8.84
N ARG A 26 0.60 1.48 10.10
CA ARG A 26 -0.28 2.52 10.67
C ARG A 26 0.43 3.86 10.80
N LEU A 27 1.67 3.87 11.32
CA LEU A 27 2.48 5.08 11.41
C LEU A 27 2.74 5.70 10.02
N ALA A 28 3.05 4.86 9.01
CA ALA A 28 3.21 5.32 7.64
C ALA A 28 1.93 5.95 7.08
N LEU A 29 0.75 5.36 7.37
CA LEU A 29 -0.55 5.93 6.97
C LEU A 29 -0.83 7.27 7.66
N GLU A 30 -0.54 7.41 8.94
CA GLU A 30 -0.67 8.68 9.67
C GLU A 30 0.22 9.77 9.07
N ASN A 31 1.46 9.42 8.70
CA ASN A 31 2.37 10.33 8.03
C ASN A 31 1.83 10.78 6.66
N ILE A 32 1.31 9.84 5.84
CA ILE A 32 0.69 10.15 4.55
C ILE A 32 -0.52 11.08 4.72
N ILE A 33 -1.37 10.83 5.71
CA ILE A 33 -2.54 11.68 6.00
C ILE A 33 -2.09 13.09 6.39
N SER A 34 -1.08 13.21 7.26
CA SER A 34 -0.52 14.48 7.69
C SER A 34 0.12 15.26 6.52
N GLU A 35 0.96 14.59 5.70
CA GLU A 35 1.60 15.18 4.51
C GLU A 35 0.52 15.63 3.50
N THR A 36 -0.47 14.80 3.22
CA THR A 36 -1.57 15.14 2.31
C THR A 36 -2.34 16.36 2.82
N GLY A 37 -2.56 16.48 4.13
CA GLY A 37 -3.22 17.63 4.74
C GLY A 37 -2.42 18.92 4.59
N LYS A 38 -1.08 18.87 4.71
CA LYS A 38 -0.21 20.02 4.48
C LYS A 38 -0.22 20.44 3.01
N LEU A 39 -0.03 19.48 2.11
CA LEU A 39 0.00 19.72 0.67
C LEU A 39 -1.34 20.29 0.15
N ARG A 40 -2.47 19.86 0.69
CA ARG A 40 -3.78 20.46 0.33
C ARG A 40 -3.88 21.92 0.71
N ARG A 41 -3.39 22.31 1.89
CA ARG A 41 -3.37 23.74 2.29
C ARG A 41 -2.45 24.57 1.38
N GLU A 42 -1.27 24.01 1.04
CA GLU A 42 -0.35 24.66 0.10
C GLU A 42 -0.96 24.79 -1.31
N MET A 43 -1.71 23.79 -1.75
CA MET A 43 -2.41 23.80 -3.03
C MET A 43 -3.52 24.86 -3.07
N GLU A 44 -4.31 25.00 -1.99
CA GLU A 44 -5.32 26.05 -1.90
C GLU A 44 -4.68 27.46 -1.88
N GLN A 45 -3.53 27.63 -1.20
CA GLN A 45 -2.79 28.87 -1.25
C GLN A 45 -2.28 29.17 -2.67
N ALA A 46 -1.66 28.19 -3.33
CA ALA A 46 -1.19 28.34 -4.71
C ALA A 46 -2.35 28.65 -5.67
N LYS A 47 -3.53 28.07 -5.47
CA LYS A 47 -4.74 28.35 -6.24
C LYS A 47 -5.25 29.79 -6.01
N HIS A 48 -5.21 30.25 -4.76
CA HIS A 48 -5.54 31.62 -4.45
C HIS A 48 -4.56 32.60 -5.11
N ASP A 49 -3.25 32.35 -4.99
CA ASP A 49 -2.22 33.17 -5.62
C ASP A 49 -2.37 33.19 -7.14
N PHE A 50 -2.69 32.07 -7.76
CA PHE A 50 -2.96 31.92 -9.18
C PHE A 50 -4.17 32.78 -9.61
N SER A 51 -5.23 32.83 -8.81
CA SER A 51 -6.45 33.59 -9.12
C SER A 51 -6.20 35.10 -9.23
N ALA A 52 -5.17 35.60 -8.56
CA ALA A 52 -4.78 37.01 -8.64
C ALA A 52 -4.25 37.41 -10.03
N TYR A 53 -3.76 36.44 -10.81
CA TYR A 53 -3.29 36.69 -12.19
C TYR A 53 -4.37 36.44 -13.25
N VAL A 54 -5.46 35.76 -12.91
CA VAL A 54 -6.57 35.46 -13.81
C VAL A 54 -7.47 36.71 -13.90
N GLY A 55 -7.52 37.34 -15.08
CA GLY A 55 -8.33 38.54 -15.31
C GLY A 55 -7.52 39.77 -15.65
N SER A 56 -6.19 39.73 -15.57
CA SER A 56 -5.33 40.78 -16.06
C SER A 56 -5.24 40.73 -17.59
N ALA A 57 -5.64 41.82 -18.28
CA ALA A 57 -5.65 41.87 -19.76
C ALA A 57 -4.25 41.78 -20.39
N ALA A 58 -3.19 42.11 -19.64
CA ALA A 58 -1.80 41.92 -20.03
C ALA A 58 -0.94 41.75 -18.76
N LEU A 59 -0.18 40.69 -18.67
CA LEU A 59 0.82 40.46 -17.61
C LEU A 59 2.16 41.07 -18.04
N SER A 60 2.84 41.77 -17.14
CA SER A 60 4.24 42.14 -17.34
C SER A 60 5.12 40.88 -17.43
N ARG A 61 6.35 41.02 -17.94
CA ARG A 61 7.30 39.91 -18.05
C ARG A 61 7.60 39.27 -16.67
N GLU A 62 7.68 40.10 -15.64
CA GLU A 62 7.92 39.63 -14.26
C GLU A 62 6.68 38.89 -13.70
N GLN A 63 5.49 39.43 -13.95
CA GLN A 63 4.25 38.76 -13.56
C GLN A 63 4.03 37.44 -14.29
N MET A 64 4.42 37.33 -15.55
CA MET A 64 4.37 36.10 -16.31
C MET A 64 5.28 35.02 -15.68
N LYS A 65 6.50 35.40 -15.29
CA LYS A 65 7.44 34.51 -14.62
C LYS A 65 6.89 34.03 -13.26
N ALA A 66 6.36 34.93 -12.46
CA ALA A 66 5.73 34.60 -11.18
C ALA A 66 4.51 33.66 -11.36
N TYR A 67 3.70 33.88 -12.37
CA TYR A 67 2.60 33.01 -12.74
C TYR A 67 3.07 31.59 -13.09
N GLU A 68 4.12 31.45 -13.90
CA GLU A 68 4.70 30.16 -14.27
C GLU A 68 5.22 29.41 -13.03
N GLU A 69 5.89 30.09 -12.12
CA GLU A 69 6.38 29.50 -10.86
C GLU A 69 5.22 28.98 -9.99
N VAL A 70 4.15 29.75 -9.82
CA VAL A 70 2.96 29.35 -9.06
C VAL A 70 2.25 28.17 -9.72
N ARG A 71 2.11 28.22 -11.05
CA ARG A 71 1.53 27.12 -11.84
C ARG A 71 2.31 25.82 -11.67
N ASP A 72 3.62 25.88 -11.82
CA ASP A 72 4.49 24.71 -11.71
C ASP A 72 4.47 24.14 -10.29
N LYS A 73 4.43 25.00 -9.26
CA LYS A 73 4.24 24.60 -7.87
C LYS A 73 2.92 23.87 -7.69
N TYR A 74 1.83 24.39 -8.23
CA TYR A 74 0.50 23.77 -8.16
C TYR A 74 0.50 22.37 -8.78
N PHE A 75 1.09 22.20 -9.96
CA PHE A 75 1.16 20.90 -10.63
C PHE A 75 2.00 19.88 -9.85
N LYS A 76 3.15 20.30 -9.30
CA LYS A 76 3.99 19.43 -8.45
C LYS A 76 3.25 18.95 -7.22
N ILE A 77 2.56 19.84 -6.52
CA ILE A 77 1.76 19.52 -5.34
C ILE A 77 0.62 18.55 -5.71
N SER A 78 -0.09 18.84 -6.81
CA SER A 78 -1.18 17.99 -7.30
C SER A 78 -0.71 16.58 -7.63
N SER A 79 0.42 16.42 -8.31
CA SER A 79 1.03 15.12 -8.60
C SER A 79 1.39 14.38 -7.32
N ARG A 80 2.01 15.06 -6.35
CA ARG A 80 2.38 14.44 -5.07
C ARG A 80 1.18 13.98 -4.25
N ILE A 81 0.09 14.75 -4.23
CA ILE A 81 -1.17 14.35 -3.58
C ILE A 81 -1.74 13.08 -4.24
N LYS A 82 -1.66 12.97 -5.56
CA LYS A 82 -2.12 11.77 -6.28
C LYS A 82 -1.27 10.55 -5.91
N GLU A 83 0.05 10.66 -5.91
CA GLU A 83 0.98 9.60 -5.51
C GLU A 83 0.67 9.12 -4.07
N LEU A 84 0.56 10.04 -3.12
CA LEU A 84 0.21 9.72 -1.73
C LEU A 84 -1.16 9.04 -1.63
N GLY A 85 -2.10 9.39 -2.50
CA GLY A 85 -3.40 8.73 -2.61
C GLY A 85 -3.29 7.26 -3.02
N GLU A 86 -2.42 6.93 -3.98
CA GLU A 86 -2.17 5.55 -4.40
C GLU A 86 -1.40 4.76 -3.33
N GLU A 87 -0.36 5.37 -2.72
CA GLU A 87 0.35 4.77 -1.59
C GLU A 87 -0.60 4.42 -0.43
N ARG A 88 -1.48 5.35 -0.07
CA ARG A 88 -2.50 5.15 0.97
C ARG A 88 -3.44 3.98 0.64
N LYS A 89 -3.92 3.87 -0.62
CA LYS A 89 -4.78 2.76 -1.05
C LYS A 89 -4.07 1.42 -0.93
N ALA A 90 -2.82 1.34 -1.36
CA ALA A 90 -2.01 0.13 -1.27
C ALA A 90 -1.85 -0.30 0.20
N MET A 91 -1.44 0.62 1.08
CA MET A 91 -1.26 0.32 2.51
C MET A 91 -2.56 -0.08 3.20
N ALA A 92 -3.69 0.59 2.88
CA ALA A 92 -5.00 0.22 3.40
C ALA A 92 -5.43 -1.19 2.96
N GLY A 93 -5.00 -1.62 1.76
CA GLY A 93 -5.19 -2.99 1.28
C GLY A 93 -4.50 -4.01 2.19
N TYR A 94 -3.25 -3.77 2.58
CA TYR A 94 -2.52 -4.65 3.51
C TYR A 94 -3.17 -4.73 4.90
N LEU A 95 -3.73 -3.63 5.41
CA LEU A 95 -4.41 -3.63 6.71
C LEU A 95 -5.72 -4.43 6.72
N ARG A 96 -6.29 -4.74 5.55
CA ARG A 96 -7.48 -5.61 5.43
C ARG A 96 -7.14 -7.10 5.48
N SER A 97 -5.87 -7.49 5.23
CA SER A 97 -5.46 -8.89 5.35
C SER A 97 -5.48 -9.37 6.80
N HIS A 98 -5.59 -10.69 6.99
CA HIS A 98 -5.45 -11.29 8.31
C HIS A 98 -3.99 -11.20 8.81
N GLY A 99 -3.82 -10.92 10.07
CA GLY A 99 -2.49 -10.87 10.70
C GLY A 99 -1.49 -9.92 10.03
N GLU A 100 -0.23 -10.31 10.02
CA GLU A 100 0.90 -9.54 9.49
C GLU A 100 1.53 -10.18 8.24
N GLY A 101 0.83 -11.10 7.63
CA GLY A 101 1.16 -11.81 6.40
C GLY A 101 0.18 -12.95 6.22
N GLU A 102 -0.28 -13.16 5.00
CA GLU A 102 -1.38 -14.08 4.70
C GLU A 102 -1.07 -14.92 3.46
N VAL A 103 -1.43 -16.21 3.51
CA VAL A 103 -1.51 -17.11 2.37
C VAL A 103 -2.92 -17.70 2.30
N SER A 104 -3.69 -17.30 1.30
CA SER A 104 -5.04 -17.81 1.06
C SER A 104 -5.02 -18.94 0.03
N VAL A 105 -5.52 -20.11 0.39
CA VAL A 105 -5.69 -21.28 -0.46
C VAL A 105 -7.16 -21.36 -0.87
N LEU A 106 -7.48 -21.10 -2.14
CA LEU A 106 -8.87 -21.02 -2.60
C LEU A 106 -9.52 -22.40 -2.85
N LYS A 107 -8.74 -23.40 -3.22
CA LYS A 107 -9.25 -24.75 -3.52
C LYS A 107 -8.61 -25.79 -2.63
N LYS A 108 -7.33 -26.12 -2.85
CA LYS A 108 -6.65 -27.22 -2.14
C LYS A 108 -5.19 -26.91 -1.87
N GLY A 109 -4.74 -27.17 -0.64
CA GLY A 109 -3.33 -27.27 -0.27
C GLY A 109 -2.96 -28.74 -0.07
N PHE A 110 -1.81 -29.14 -0.60
CA PHE A 110 -1.31 -30.51 -0.52
C PHE A 110 -0.31 -30.69 0.64
N PRO A 111 -0.17 -31.90 1.18
CA PRO A 111 0.88 -32.23 2.14
C PRO A 111 2.29 -31.93 1.60
N ASN A 112 3.29 -31.97 2.46
CA ASN A 112 4.70 -31.64 2.13
C ASN A 112 4.88 -30.20 1.63
N THR A 113 3.94 -29.31 1.96
CA THR A 113 4.06 -27.87 1.70
C THR A 113 4.53 -27.17 2.96
N ARG A 114 5.67 -26.48 2.86
CA ARG A 114 6.22 -25.64 3.92
C ARG A 114 5.86 -24.20 3.67
N LEU A 115 5.15 -23.61 4.61
CA LEU A 115 4.82 -22.18 4.64
C LEU A 115 5.79 -21.46 5.57
N GLU A 116 6.37 -20.38 5.11
CA GLU A 116 7.12 -19.45 5.93
C GLU A 116 6.49 -18.06 5.79
N ILE A 117 5.95 -17.54 6.88
CA ILE A 117 5.35 -16.21 6.94
C ILE A 117 6.08 -15.41 8.01
N LYS A 118 6.74 -14.32 7.64
CA LYS A 118 7.52 -13.48 8.59
C LYS A 118 8.61 -14.28 9.34
N GLY A 119 9.23 -15.26 8.71
CA GLY A 119 10.22 -16.13 9.33
C GLY A 119 9.65 -17.24 10.23
N ILE A 120 8.33 -17.29 10.43
CA ILE A 120 7.66 -18.35 11.18
C ILE A 120 7.26 -19.44 10.19
N VAL A 121 7.56 -20.68 10.54
CA VAL A 121 7.39 -21.85 9.66
C VAL A 121 6.26 -22.72 10.12
N LYS A 122 5.42 -23.19 9.19
CA LYS A 122 4.41 -24.24 9.37
C LYS A 122 4.50 -25.22 8.21
N GLU A 123 4.47 -26.50 8.53
CA GLU A 123 4.36 -27.58 7.54
C GLU A 123 2.90 -28.04 7.44
N ILE A 124 2.43 -28.18 6.21
CA ILE A 124 1.13 -28.75 5.92
C ILE A 124 1.35 -30.27 5.82
N SER A 125 0.92 -31.02 6.84
CA SER A 125 1.04 -32.48 6.92
C SER A 125 -0.15 -33.19 6.29
N GLU A 126 -1.32 -32.55 6.27
CA GLU A 126 -2.54 -33.11 5.73
C GLU A 126 -3.14 -32.16 4.64
N PRO A 127 -3.94 -32.69 3.72
CA PRO A 127 -4.59 -31.84 2.73
C PRO A 127 -5.50 -30.79 3.37
N VAL A 128 -5.37 -29.52 2.99
CA VAL A 128 -6.24 -28.43 3.47
C VAL A 128 -7.12 -27.91 2.33
N LEU A 129 -8.33 -27.47 2.66
CA LEU A 129 -9.30 -26.95 1.70
C LEU A 129 -9.76 -25.56 2.13
N ARG A 130 -9.73 -24.61 1.19
CA ARG A 130 -10.25 -23.23 1.38
C ARG A 130 -9.77 -22.60 2.68
N THR A 131 -8.48 -22.69 2.93
CA THR A 131 -7.84 -22.29 4.20
C THR A 131 -7.06 -21.01 3.99
N VAL A 132 -7.10 -20.14 4.98
CA VAL A 132 -6.26 -18.94 5.06
C VAL A 132 -5.27 -19.12 6.20
N PHE A 133 -3.98 -19.09 5.88
CA PHE A 133 -2.88 -19.10 6.84
C PHE A 133 -2.40 -17.66 7.07
N PHE A 134 -2.25 -17.26 8.32
CA PHE A 134 -1.77 -15.92 8.66
C PHE A 134 -0.98 -15.90 9.97
N VAL A 135 -0.07 -14.95 10.11
CA VAL A 135 0.70 -14.77 11.35
C VAL A 135 -0.04 -13.84 12.28
N GLN A 136 -0.29 -14.32 13.48
CA GLN A 136 -0.81 -13.56 14.60
C GLN A 136 -0.18 -14.05 15.92
N ASP A 137 0.21 -13.13 16.79
CA ASP A 137 0.79 -13.42 18.11
C ASP A 137 2.03 -14.33 18.05
N GLY A 138 2.83 -14.23 16.98
CA GLY A 138 4.05 -15.01 16.80
C GLY A 138 3.84 -16.43 16.27
N GLU A 139 2.63 -16.77 15.85
CA GLU A 139 2.28 -18.12 15.32
C GLU A 139 1.55 -18.02 13.99
N ILE A 140 1.64 -19.09 13.17
CA ILE A 140 0.79 -19.23 11.98
C ILE A 140 -0.52 -19.87 12.39
N LYS A 141 -1.59 -19.08 12.35
CA LYS A 141 -2.98 -19.51 12.55
C LYS A 141 -3.63 -19.85 11.20
N GLU A 142 -4.73 -20.58 11.25
CA GLU A 142 -5.52 -20.96 10.08
C GLU A 142 -7.02 -20.79 10.33
N ILE A 143 -7.74 -20.38 9.30
CA ILE A 143 -9.22 -20.27 9.25
C ILE A 143 -9.76 -20.72 7.92
#